data_f105451614dc9a75a9dc66a83feb1302
#
_entry.id   f105451614dc9a75a9dc66a83feb1302
#
_cell.length_a   1.000
_cell.length_b   1.000
_cell.length_c   1.000
_cell.angle_alpha   90.00
_cell.angle_beta   90.00
_cell.angle_gamma   90.00
#
_symmetry.space_group_name_H-M   'P 1'
#
loop_
_entity.id
_entity.type
_entity.pdbx_description
1 polymer ?
#
loop_
_entity_poly.entity_id
_entity_poly.type
_entity_poly.pdbx_seq_one_letter_code
_entity_poly.pdbx_strand_id
1 'polypeptide(L)'
;MYRKVGLHIRTRTAKLRKVNRTQHRDVPGTKGKNKRKEESTQSMSTVEGKKQEKRRALLDAAYELFLERGTAKTSVEDITSRAKVAKGTFYLYFQDKGAVMQALLGRVSYQLLSEACMAVEQQTELQTFPDKMVAVIDHIIEALRRDTLVLKFLERNFVWPGLDQIEASRDAEPLMRKLLTVVMSSPEMVGRTEREIYQRITALGSMCMSVCYSSILEGKPDDIEAMKPVLYDIIHKALAVKK
;
A
#
# COMPACT_ATOMS: atom_id res chain seq x y z
N MET A 1 -4.24 -30.46 2.74
CA MET A 1 -3.11 -30.21 3.66
C MET A 1 -2.50 -28.84 3.31
N TYR A 2 -3.22 -27.75 3.61
CA TYR A 2 -2.80 -26.37 3.33
C TYR A 2 -2.51 -25.70 4.66
N ARG A 3 -1.26 -25.79 5.12
CA ARG A 3 -0.79 -25.07 6.31
C ARG A 3 0.18 -23.96 5.91
N LYS A 4 -0.26 -22.72 6.15
CA LYS A 4 0.54 -21.55 6.54
C LYS A 4 1.72 -21.16 5.64
N VAL A 5 1.43 -20.40 4.59
CA VAL A 5 2.29 -19.27 4.20
C VAL A 5 1.39 -18.03 4.20
N GLY A 6 1.09 -17.58 5.38
CA GLY A 6 0.43 -16.29 5.56
C GLY A 6 1.50 -15.22 5.51
N LEU A 7 1.44 -14.38 4.48
CA LEU A 7 2.07 -13.07 4.54
C LEU A 7 1.63 -12.45 5.87
N HIS A 8 2.56 -12.23 6.78
CA HIS A 8 2.29 -11.68 8.12
C HIS A 8 1.84 -10.22 7.98
N ILE A 9 0.61 -10.00 7.49
CA ILE A 9 -0.14 -8.74 7.60
C ILE A 9 -0.57 -8.52 9.07
N ARG A 10 0.12 -9.17 10.01
CA ARG A 10 -0.08 -8.97 11.45
C ARG A 10 0.92 -7.98 11.99
N THR A 11 0.50 -6.72 11.98
CA THR A 11 0.68 -5.79 13.10
C THR A 11 2.06 -5.68 13.74
N ARG A 12 2.94 -4.89 13.13
CA ARG A 12 4.03 -4.24 13.88
C ARG A 12 3.63 -2.85 14.44
N THR A 13 2.34 -2.51 14.44
CA THR A 13 1.81 -1.24 14.99
C THR A 13 1.66 -1.22 16.52
N ALA A 14 1.99 -2.33 17.22
CA ALA A 14 1.89 -2.39 18.69
C ALA A 14 3.12 -1.86 19.44
N LYS A 15 4.22 -1.49 18.78
CA LYS A 15 5.48 -1.10 19.46
C LYS A 15 5.79 0.39 19.49
N LEU A 16 4.98 1.25 18.88
CA LEU A 16 5.19 2.72 18.86
C LEU A 16 4.33 3.51 19.87
N ARG A 17 3.62 2.83 20.78
CA ARG A 17 2.77 3.50 21.81
C ARG A 17 3.41 3.62 23.20
N LYS A 18 4.71 3.43 23.35
CA LYS A 18 5.36 3.47 24.70
C LYS A 18 6.44 4.53 24.90
N VAL A 19 6.50 5.58 24.09
CA VAL A 19 7.39 6.73 24.38
C VAL A 19 6.55 8.01 24.26
N ASN A 20 5.89 8.38 25.32
CA ASN A 20 5.58 9.76 25.75
C ASN A 20 4.66 9.71 26.97
N ARG A 21 5.26 9.42 28.12
CA ARG A 21 4.64 9.66 29.41
C ARG A 21 5.70 10.09 30.42
N THR A 22 6.09 11.32 30.37
CA THR A 22 6.66 12.01 31.57
C THR A 22 6.54 13.52 31.41
N GLN A 23 6.04 14.11 32.49
CA GLN A 23 6.10 15.50 32.90
C GLN A 23 5.05 16.49 32.35
N HIS A 24 3.93 16.58 33.04
CA HIS A 24 3.32 17.89 33.30
C HIS A 24 3.03 18.02 34.80
N ARG A 25 3.61 19.09 35.38
CA ARG A 25 3.41 19.51 36.75
C ARG A 25 1.98 20.08 36.93
N ASP A 26 1.37 19.75 38.03
CA ASP A 26 0.05 20.25 38.50
C ASP A 26 0.04 21.75 38.67
N VAL A 27 -0.99 22.41 38.09
CA VAL A 27 -1.50 23.74 38.46
C VAL A 27 -2.96 23.56 38.81
N PRO A 28 -3.41 23.95 40.03
CA PRO A 28 -4.79 23.78 40.45
C PRO A 28 -5.66 24.96 40.02
N GLY A 29 -6.76 24.67 39.33
CA GLY A 29 -7.84 25.63 39.09
C GLY A 29 -8.51 25.52 37.74
N THR A 30 -9.52 24.64 37.62
CA THR A 30 -10.73 24.70 36.77
C THR A 30 -11.31 23.29 36.52
N LYS A 31 -11.92 22.71 37.57
CA LYS A 31 -12.35 21.29 37.58
C LYS A 31 -13.72 20.99 36.98
N GLY A 32 -14.35 21.82 36.18
CA GLY A 32 -15.74 21.59 35.76
C GLY A 32 -15.99 21.44 34.27
N LYS A 33 -15.21 22.07 33.40
CA LYS A 33 -15.44 22.09 31.95
C LYS A 33 -14.54 21.16 31.15
N ASN A 34 -13.38 20.74 31.66
CA ASN A 34 -12.44 19.85 30.96
C ASN A 34 -12.90 18.39 30.97
N LYS A 35 -13.53 17.90 32.04
CA LYS A 35 -13.93 16.49 32.17
C LYS A 35 -14.95 16.07 31.11
N ARG A 36 -15.96 16.91 30.79
CA ARG A 36 -16.91 16.62 29.70
C ARG A 36 -16.28 16.66 28.31
N LYS A 37 -15.28 17.49 28.10
CA LYS A 37 -14.56 17.57 26.81
C LYS A 37 -13.62 16.39 26.63
N GLU A 38 -12.95 15.94 27.68
CA GLU A 38 -12.09 14.75 27.68
C GLU A 38 -12.89 13.45 27.53
N GLU A 39 -14.02 13.31 28.20
CA GLU A 39 -14.93 12.17 28.05
C GLU A 39 -15.57 12.09 26.66
N SER A 40 -15.95 13.23 26.07
CA SER A 40 -16.45 13.26 24.69
C SER A 40 -15.37 12.93 23.65
N THR A 41 -14.14 13.41 23.83
CA THR A 41 -13.00 13.11 22.95
C THR A 41 -12.58 11.64 23.05
N GLN A 42 -12.60 11.07 24.25
CA GLN A 42 -12.26 9.66 24.49
C GLN A 42 -13.37 8.72 23.98
N SER A 43 -14.63 9.11 24.07
CA SER A 43 -15.77 8.39 23.48
C SER A 43 -15.73 8.42 21.95
N MET A 44 -15.44 9.56 21.33
CA MET A 44 -15.29 9.69 19.88
C MET A 44 -14.10 8.86 19.35
N SER A 45 -12.97 8.83 20.06
CA SER A 45 -11.82 8.00 19.68
C SER A 45 -12.13 6.50 19.76
N THR A 46 -12.98 6.08 20.69
CA THR A 46 -13.40 4.67 20.85
C THR A 46 -14.40 4.26 19.75
N VAL A 47 -15.30 5.15 19.34
CA VAL A 47 -16.27 4.91 18.27
C VAL A 47 -15.56 4.82 16.92
N GLU A 48 -14.65 5.75 16.63
CA GLU A 48 -13.86 5.73 15.41
C GLU A 48 -12.95 4.50 15.35
N GLY A 49 -12.35 4.09 16.48
CA GLY A 49 -11.57 2.86 16.57
C GLY A 49 -12.38 1.62 16.21
N LYS A 50 -13.60 1.47 16.74
CA LYS A 50 -14.51 0.37 16.41
C LYS A 50 -14.95 0.39 14.94
N LYS A 51 -15.12 1.58 14.37
CA LYS A 51 -15.46 1.74 12.96
C LYS A 51 -14.32 1.26 12.06
N GLN A 52 -13.09 1.65 12.37
CA GLN A 52 -11.88 1.18 11.64
C GLN A 52 -11.67 -0.32 11.78
N GLU A 53 -11.92 -0.90 12.96
CA GLU A 53 -11.83 -2.35 13.16
C GLU A 53 -12.83 -3.12 12.27
N LYS A 54 -14.09 -2.68 12.18
CA LYS A 54 -15.10 -3.32 11.33
C LYS A 54 -14.75 -3.19 9.84
N ARG A 55 -14.31 -2.01 9.40
CA ARG A 55 -13.86 -1.79 8.02
C ARG A 55 -12.69 -2.71 7.69
N ARG A 56 -11.72 -2.84 8.59
CA ARG A 56 -10.57 -3.73 8.46
C ARG A 56 -11.00 -5.20 8.38
N ALA A 57 -11.88 -5.65 9.28
CA ALA A 57 -12.38 -7.02 9.27
C ALA A 57 -13.07 -7.39 7.94
N LEU A 58 -13.85 -6.47 7.35
CA LEU A 58 -14.45 -6.65 6.03
C LEU A 58 -13.41 -6.76 4.92
N LEU A 59 -12.36 -5.92 4.94
CA LEU A 59 -11.28 -5.99 3.96
C LEU A 59 -10.46 -7.28 4.10
N ASP A 60 -10.15 -7.72 5.32
CA ASP A 60 -9.39 -8.94 5.56
C ASP A 60 -10.19 -10.17 5.08
N ALA A 61 -11.49 -10.24 5.42
CA ALA A 61 -12.38 -11.31 4.96
C ALA A 61 -12.52 -11.34 3.43
N ALA A 62 -12.66 -10.18 2.79
CA ALA A 62 -12.74 -10.08 1.34
C ALA A 62 -11.43 -10.52 0.68
N TYR A 63 -10.29 -10.10 1.20
CA TYR A 63 -8.97 -10.49 0.69
C TYR A 63 -8.77 -12.01 0.69
N GLU A 64 -9.04 -12.66 1.83
CA GLU A 64 -8.97 -14.11 1.94
C GLU A 64 -9.86 -14.81 0.91
N LEU A 65 -11.13 -14.40 0.82
CA LEU A 65 -12.10 -14.99 -0.11
C LEU A 65 -11.73 -14.76 -1.57
N PHE A 66 -11.21 -13.60 -1.92
CA PHE A 66 -10.77 -13.31 -3.28
C PHE A 66 -9.56 -14.14 -3.70
N LEU A 67 -8.64 -14.40 -2.77
CA LEU A 67 -7.52 -15.31 -3.01
C LEU A 67 -7.95 -16.78 -3.08
N GLU A 68 -8.90 -17.21 -2.24
CA GLU A 68 -9.39 -18.60 -2.19
C GLU A 68 -10.16 -18.99 -3.45
N ARG A 69 -11.07 -18.15 -3.93
CA ARG A 69 -12.05 -18.55 -4.98
C ARG A 69 -12.32 -17.47 -6.04
N GLY A 70 -11.63 -16.36 -5.97
CA GLY A 70 -11.76 -15.23 -6.89
C GLY A 70 -12.95 -14.33 -6.57
N THR A 71 -12.92 -13.13 -7.15
CA THR A 71 -13.93 -12.09 -6.92
C THR A 71 -15.31 -12.45 -7.48
N ALA A 72 -15.35 -13.12 -8.64
CA ALA A 72 -16.61 -13.51 -9.28
C ALA A 72 -17.43 -14.45 -8.41
N LYS A 73 -16.79 -15.40 -7.71
CA LYS A 73 -17.43 -16.41 -6.86
C LYS A 73 -17.63 -15.96 -5.41
N THR A 74 -17.33 -14.71 -5.07
CA THR A 74 -17.49 -14.16 -3.71
C THR A 74 -18.63 -13.16 -3.68
N SER A 75 -19.59 -13.38 -2.79
CA SER A 75 -20.72 -12.48 -2.53
C SER A 75 -20.46 -11.55 -1.35
N VAL A 76 -21.29 -10.51 -1.21
CA VAL A 76 -21.27 -9.64 -0.02
C VAL A 76 -21.62 -10.42 1.25
N GLU A 77 -22.56 -11.38 1.14
CA GLU A 77 -22.93 -12.28 2.23
C GLU A 77 -21.76 -13.12 2.72
N ASP A 78 -20.94 -13.63 1.82
CA ASP A 78 -19.73 -14.39 2.18
C ASP A 78 -18.74 -13.53 2.96
N ILE A 79 -18.52 -12.29 2.48
CA ILE A 79 -17.61 -11.35 3.12
C ILE A 79 -18.10 -11.00 4.53
N THR A 80 -19.39 -10.68 4.67
CA THR A 80 -19.96 -10.29 5.98
C THR A 80 -20.01 -11.45 6.96
N SER A 81 -20.31 -12.66 6.49
CA SER A 81 -20.28 -13.87 7.30
C SER A 81 -18.86 -14.19 7.79
N ARG A 82 -17.85 -14.10 6.90
CA ARG A 82 -16.45 -14.33 7.25
C ARG A 82 -15.95 -13.24 8.23
N ALA A 83 -16.34 -11.98 8.03
CA ALA A 83 -16.01 -10.83 8.90
C ALA A 83 -16.78 -10.82 10.21
N LYS A 84 -17.79 -11.69 10.38
CA LYS A 84 -18.70 -11.73 11.54
C LYS A 84 -19.43 -10.40 11.80
N VAL A 85 -19.90 -9.76 10.74
CA VAL A 85 -20.68 -8.52 10.82
C VAL A 85 -22.02 -8.68 10.09
N ALA A 86 -23.01 -7.89 10.46
CA ALA A 86 -24.30 -7.89 9.75
C ALA A 86 -24.16 -7.32 8.33
N LYS A 87 -24.96 -7.82 7.39
CA LYS A 87 -24.96 -7.37 5.97
C LYS A 87 -25.15 -5.85 5.85
N GLY A 88 -26.02 -5.24 6.65
CA GLY A 88 -26.19 -3.78 6.70
C GLY A 88 -24.93 -3.02 7.10
N THR A 89 -24.08 -3.63 7.91
CA THR A 89 -22.79 -3.02 8.32
C THR A 89 -21.84 -2.88 7.12
N PHE A 90 -21.89 -3.79 6.14
CA PHE A 90 -21.07 -3.70 4.93
C PHE A 90 -21.35 -2.39 4.18
N TYR A 91 -22.62 -2.08 3.96
CA TYR A 91 -23.03 -0.89 3.19
C TYR A 91 -22.77 0.44 3.90
N LEU A 92 -22.41 0.43 5.20
CA LEU A 92 -21.90 1.61 5.89
C LEU A 92 -20.46 1.97 5.50
N TYR A 93 -19.70 1.01 4.94
CA TYR A 93 -18.27 1.17 4.61
C TYR A 93 -17.99 1.09 3.12
N PHE A 94 -18.74 0.30 2.39
CA PHE A 94 -18.51 0.01 0.97
C PHE A 94 -19.82 0.00 0.21
N GLN A 95 -19.88 0.71 -0.88
CA GLN A 95 -21.07 0.78 -1.73
C GLN A 95 -21.37 -0.59 -2.35
N ASP A 96 -20.34 -1.29 -2.79
CA ASP A 96 -20.43 -2.59 -3.44
C ASP A 96 -19.12 -3.39 -3.30
N LYS A 97 -19.08 -4.57 -3.91
CA LYS A 97 -17.89 -5.43 -3.95
C LYS A 97 -16.71 -4.80 -4.73
N GLY A 98 -17.01 -3.97 -5.73
CA GLY A 98 -15.98 -3.22 -6.47
C GLY A 98 -15.24 -2.21 -5.59
N ALA A 99 -15.98 -1.50 -4.73
CA ALA A 99 -15.39 -0.58 -3.75
C ALA A 99 -14.45 -1.30 -2.76
N VAL A 100 -14.81 -2.52 -2.34
CA VAL A 100 -13.93 -3.37 -1.51
C VAL A 100 -12.68 -3.76 -2.28
N MET A 101 -12.81 -4.15 -3.55
CA MET A 101 -11.69 -4.50 -4.42
C MET A 101 -10.71 -3.33 -4.55
N GLN A 102 -11.20 -2.13 -4.85
CA GLN A 102 -10.36 -0.94 -4.97
C GLN A 102 -9.63 -0.62 -3.66
N ALA A 103 -10.31 -0.72 -2.52
CA ALA A 103 -9.71 -0.51 -1.22
C ALA A 103 -8.62 -1.56 -0.91
N LEU A 104 -8.82 -2.81 -1.33
CA LEU A 104 -7.82 -3.88 -1.18
C LEU A 104 -6.60 -3.65 -2.06
N LEU A 105 -6.81 -3.28 -3.32
CA LEU A 105 -5.72 -2.95 -4.25
C LEU A 105 -4.85 -1.83 -3.69
N GLY A 106 -5.49 -0.75 -3.24
CA GLY A 106 -4.77 0.36 -2.60
C GLY A 106 -3.98 -0.09 -1.38
N ARG A 107 -4.56 -0.94 -0.51
CA ARG A 107 -3.89 -1.45 0.69
C ARG A 107 -2.68 -2.32 0.35
N VAL A 108 -2.83 -3.27 -0.57
CA VAL A 108 -1.76 -4.20 -0.97
C VAL A 108 -0.63 -3.45 -1.67
N SER A 109 -0.97 -2.58 -2.62
CA SER A 109 0.03 -1.77 -3.33
C SER A 109 0.79 -0.83 -2.39
N TYR A 110 0.06 -0.17 -1.47
CA TYR A 110 0.68 0.68 -0.45
C TYR A 110 1.65 -0.10 0.44
N GLN A 111 1.27 -1.30 0.87
CA GLN A 111 2.11 -2.13 1.73
C GLN A 111 3.38 -2.56 1.01
N LEU A 112 3.28 -3.09 -0.21
CA LEU A 112 4.43 -3.48 -1.02
C LEU A 112 5.41 -2.31 -1.22
N LEU A 113 4.88 -1.16 -1.63
CA LEU A 113 5.68 0.02 -1.87
C LEU A 113 6.32 0.57 -0.58
N SER A 114 5.56 0.59 0.53
CA SER A 114 6.06 1.04 1.83
C SER A 114 7.19 0.17 2.35
N GLU A 115 7.05 -1.15 2.26
CA GLU A 115 8.09 -2.09 2.69
C GLU A 115 9.35 -1.95 1.84
N ALA A 116 9.21 -1.81 0.51
CA ALA A 116 10.32 -1.59 -0.40
C ALA A 116 11.05 -0.27 -0.13
N CYS A 117 10.31 0.83 0.05
CA CYS A 117 10.90 2.13 0.36
C CYS A 117 11.64 2.13 1.70
N MET A 118 11.06 1.50 2.74
CA MET A 118 11.73 1.38 4.04
C MET A 118 13.00 0.55 3.97
N ALA A 119 13.03 -0.51 3.14
CA ALA A 119 14.23 -1.31 2.93
C ALA A 119 15.33 -0.52 2.22
N VAL A 120 14.97 0.30 1.24
CA VAL A 120 15.92 1.13 0.47
C VAL A 120 16.41 2.35 1.28
N GLU A 121 15.58 2.95 2.15
CA GLU A 121 16.01 4.04 3.04
C GLU A 121 17.19 3.65 3.97
N GLN A 122 17.38 2.36 4.22
CA GLN A 122 18.49 1.84 5.02
C GLN A 122 19.79 1.61 4.23
N GLN A 123 19.74 1.71 2.90
CA GLN A 123 20.88 1.48 1.98
C GLN A 123 21.55 2.83 1.68
N THR A 124 22.53 3.18 2.48
CA THR A 124 23.22 4.50 2.36
C THR A 124 24.17 4.59 1.17
N GLU A 125 24.53 3.46 0.57
CA GLU A 125 25.37 3.36 -0.62
C GLU A 125 24.66 3.78 -1.92
N LEU A 126 23.34 3.76 -1.95
CA LEU A 126 22.56 4.16 -3.12
C LEU A 126 22.49 5.69 -3.22
N GLN A 127 23.26 6.26 -4.16
CA GLN A 127 23.41 7.70 -4.26
C GLN A 127 22.42 8.36 -5.25
N THR A 128 22.12 7.68 -6.36
CA THR A 128 21.27 8.26 -7.41
C THR A 128 19.81 7.84 -7.28
N PHE A 129 18.91 8.65 -7.79
CA PHE A 129 17.49 8.29 -7.83
C PHE A 129 17.21 7.03 -8.66
N PRO A 130 17.83 6.81 -9.84
CA PRO A 130 17.68 5.55 -10.58
C PRO A 130 18.10 4.33 -9.77
N ASP A 131 19.23 4.36 -9.03
CA ASP A 131 19.68 3.25 -8.20
C ASP A 131 18.65 2.91 -7.10
N LYS A 132 18.14 3.94 -6.42
CA LYS A 132 17.09 3.76 -5.40
C LYS A 132 15.82 3.18 -6.01
N MET A 133 15.44 3.61 -7.20
CA MET A 133 14.25 3.09 -7.89
C MET A 133 14.44 1.63 -8.30
N VAL A 134 15.62 1.24 -8.81
CA VAL A 134 15.95 -0.15 -9.10
C VAL A 134 15.86 -1.00 -7.84
N ALA A 135 16.43 -0.55 -6.73
CA ALA A 135 16.37 -1.29 -5.46
C ALA A 135 14.94 -1.43 -4.92
N VAL A 136 14.09 -0.41 -5.04
CA VAL A 136 12.66 -0.49 -4.71
C VAL A 136 11.95 -1.53 -5.58
N ILE A 137 12.19 -1.51 -6.89
CA ILE A 137 11.57 -2.44 -7.83
C ILE A 137 12.06 -3.87 -7.59
N ASP A 138 13.36 -4.07 -7.34
CA ASP A 138 13.91 -5.39 -6.99
C ASP A 138 13.24 -5.96 -5.73
N HIS A 139 13.08 -5.14 -4.70
CA HIS A 139 12.40 -5.56 -3.48
C HIS A 139 10.94 -5.97 -3.73
N ILE A 140 10.22 -5.23 -4.60
CA ILE A 140 8.86 -5.58 -5.01
C ILE A 140 8.84 -6.88 -5.81
N ILE A 141 9.76 -7.07 -6.77
CA ILE A 141 9.90 -8.32 -7.55
C ILE A 141 10.07 -9.52 -6.61
N GLU A 142 10.98 -9.40 -5.63
CA GLU A 142 11.22 -10.47 -4.66
C GLU A 142 10.02 -10.77 -3.77
N ALA A 143 9.25 -9.75 -3.40
CA ALA A 143 7.99 -9.93 -2.66
C ALA A 143 6.94 -10.66 -3.51
N LEU A 144 6.77 -10.27 -4.77
CA LEU A 144 5.82 -10.88 -5.71
C LEU A 144 6.22 -12.30 -6.10
N ARG A 145 7.53 -12.58 -6.19
CA ARG A 145 8.05 -13.93 -6.43
C ARG A 145 7.75 -14.87 -5.27
N ARG A 146 7.83 -14.38 -4.05
CA ARG A 146 7.50 -15.16 -2.83
C ARG A 146 6.01 -15.40 -2.68
N ASP A 147 5.17 -14.49 -3.17
CA ASP A 147 3.71 -14.60 -3.08
C ASP A 147 3.05 -14.35 -4.44
N THR A 148 3.00 -15.42 -5.23
CA THR A 148 2.40 -15.40 -6.57
C THR A 148 0.88 -15.19 -6.57
N LEU A 149 0.20 -15.38 -5.43
CA LEU A 149 -1.23 -15.06 -5.31
C LEU A 149 -1.43 -13.55 -5.29
N VAL A 150 -0.57 -12.82 -4.58
CA VAL A 150 -0.56 -11.35 -4.61
C VAL A 150 -0.26 -10.84 -6.01
N LEU A 151 0.71 -11.43 -6.72
CA LEU A 151 1.02 -11.07 -8.10
C LEU A 151 -0.21 -11.23 -9.01
N LYS A 152 -0.87 -12.40 -8.97
CA LYS A 152 -2.10 -12.66 -9.74
C LYS A 152 -3.24 -11.72 -9.38
N PHE A 153 -3.35 -11.34 -8.10
CA PHE A 153 -4.36 -10.41 -7.63
C PHE A 153 -4.11 -9.00 -8.17
N LEU A 154 -2.88 -8.52 -8.13
CA LEU A 154 -2.50 -7.21 -8.62
C LEU A 154 -2.63 -7.13 -10.15
N GLU A 155 -2.07 -8.07 -10.87
CA GLU A 155 -2.10 -8.05 -12.35
C GLU A 155 -3.51 -7.93 -12.90
N ARG A 156 -4.46 -8.72 -12.38
CA ARG A 156 -5.85 -8.74 -12.86
C ARG A 156 -6.66 -7.51 -12.53
N ASN A 157 -6.28 -6.77 -11.51
CA ASN A 157 -7.15 -5.76 -10.90
C ASN A 157 -6.48 -4.38 -10.78
N PHE A 158 -5.16 -4.31 -10.93
CA PHE A 158 -4.43 -3.07 -10.73
C PHE A 158 -4.63 -2.12 -11.90
N VAL A 159 -5.10 -0.92 -11.55
CA VAL A 159 -5.17 0.23 -12.47
C VAL A 159 -4.41 1.37 -11.82
N TRP A 160 -3.49 1.97 -12.55
CA TRP A 160 -2.77 3.14 -12.06
C TRP A 160 -3.77 4.26 -11.77
N PRO A 161 -3.79 4.81 -10.55
CA PRO A 161 -4.68 5.93 -10.23
C PRO A 161 -4.30 7.15 -11.08
N GLY A 162 -5.26 7.96 -11.47
CA GLY A 162 -4.97 9.27 -12.08
C GLY A 162 -4.32 10.21 -11.06
N LEU A 163 -3.60 11.24 -11.54
CA LEU A 163 -3.01 12.27 -10.66
C LEU A 163 -4.06 12.91 -9.76
N ASP A 164 -5.22 13.24 -10.32
CA ASP A 164 -6.39 13.77 -9.63
C ASP A 164 -6.91 12.84 -8.51
N GLN A 165 -6.83 11.52 -8.73
CA GLN A 165 -7.24 10.52 -7.74
C GLN A 165 -6.21 10.41 -6.59
N ILE A 166 -4.92 10.57 -6.89
CA ILE A 166 -3.87 10.60 -5.87
C ILE A 166 -4.03 11.83 -4.98
N GLU A 167 -4.30 13.00 -5.57
CA GLU A 167 -4.56 14.24 -4.86
C GLU A 167 -5.82 14.18 -3.99
N ALA A 168 -6.87 13.52 -4.48
CA ALA A 168 -8.16 13.37 -3.78
C ALA A 168 -8.15 12.26 -2.69
N SER A 169 -7.21 11.32 -2.73
CA SER A 169 -7.15 10.17 -1.81
C SER A 169 -6.54 10.55 -0.47
N ARG A 170 -7.38 10.70 0.55
CA ARG A 170 -6.96 10.98 1.93
C ARG A 170 -6.27 9.80 2.63
N ASP A 171 -6.53 8.57 2.22
CA ASP A 171 -6.06 7.35 2.90
C ASP A 171 -4.68 6.87 2.40
N ALA A 172 -4.29 7.19 1.15
CA ALA A 172 -2.98 6.87 0.58
C ALA A 172 -1.94 8.00 0.75
N GLU A 173 -2.34 9.07 1.36
CA GLU A 173 -1.77 10.40 1.28
C GLU A 173 -0.32 10.55 1.78
N PRO A 174 0.09 10.07 2.98
CA PRO A 174 1.41 10.45 3.51
C PRO A 174 2.58 9.83 2.73
N LEU A 175 2.49 8.55 2.35
CA LEU A 175 3.58 7.87 1.65
C LEU A 175 3.66 8.34 0.19
N MET A 176 2.53 8.44 -0.49
CA MET A 176 2.51 8.86 -1.89
C MET A 176 3.01 10.30 -2.04
N ARG A 177 2.61 11.20 -1.16
CA ARG A 177 3.16 12.58 -1.12
C ARG A 177 4.64 12.59 -0.80
N LYS A 178 5.10 11.81 0.18
CA LYS A 178 6.54 11.68 0.48
C LYS A 178 7.31 11.19 -0.74
N LEU A 179 6.80 10.17 -1.43
CA LEU A 179 7.43 9.63 -2.62
C LEU A 179 7.46 10.67 -3.76
N LEU A 180 6.35 11.32 -4.05
CA LEU A 180 6.31 12.39 -5.06
C LEU A 180 7.31 13.50 -4.72
N THR A 181 7.38 13.93 -3.45
CA THR A 181 8.35 14.93 -3.01
C THR A 181 9.78 14.47 -3.23
N VAL A 182 10.12 13.23 -2.87
CA VAL A 182 11.46 12.66 -3.08
C VAL A 182 11.79 12.59 -4.57
N VAL A 183 10.84 12.13 -5.40
CA VAL A 183 11.02 12.06 -6.85
C VAL A 183 11.21 13.45 -7.44
N MET A 184 10.35 14.41 -7.09
CA MET A 184 10.40 15.79 -7.60
C MET A 184 11.67 16.54 -7.22
N SER A 185 12.23 16.25 -6.04
CA SER A 185 13.48 16.86 -5.55
C SER A 185 14.74 16.16 -6.06
N SER A 186 14.63 15.06 -6.80
CA SER A 186 15.80 14.35 -7.32
C SER A 186 16.48 15.14 -8.44
N PRO A 187 17.81 15.24 -8.47
CA PRO A 187 18.56 15.99 -9.50
C PRO A 187 18.24 15.49 -10.92
N GLU A 188 17.96 14.19 -11.06
CA GLU A 188 17.63 13.57 -12.34
C GLU A 188 16.27 13.99 -12.90
N MET A 189 15.41 14.56 -12.06
CA MET A 189 14.07 15.03 -12.44
C MET A 189 14.03 16.52 -12.76
N VAL A 190 15.14 17.25 -12.54
CA VAL A 190 15.21 18.69 -12.85
C VAL A 190 14.88 18.96 -14.32
N GLY A 191 14.05 19.96 -14.57
CA GLY A 191 13.61 20.32 -15.92
C GLY A 191 12.47 19.48 -16.49
N ARG A 192 11.88 18.56 -15.69
CA ARG A 192 10.66 17.83 -16.05
C ARG A 192 9.47 18.37 -15.29
N THR A 193 8.32 18.37 -15.94
CA THR A 193 7.04 18.69 -15.30
C THR A 193 6.58 17.50 -14.43
N GLU A 194 5.75 17.77 -13.42
CA GLU A 194 5.12 16.74 -12.59
C GLU A 194 4.38 15.68 -13.44
N ARG A 195 3.68 16.14 -14.49
CA ARG A 195 2.99 15.25 -15.44
C ARG A 195 3.95 14.32 -16.19
N GLU A 196 5.08 14.82 -16.67
CA GLU A 196 6.10 14.00 -17.34
C GLU A 196 6.71 12.95 -16.40
N ILE A 197 6.96 13.35 -15.16
CA ILE A 197 7.46 12.44 -14.12
C ILE A 197 6.44 11.34 -13.85
N TYR A 198 5.17 11.72 -13.63
CA TYR A 198 4.10 10.78 -13.39
C TYR A 198 3.92 9.79 -14.55
N GLN A 199 3.92 10.26 -15.79
CA GLN A 199 3.83 9.42 -16.99
C GLN A 199 4.97 8.39 -17.05
N ARG A 200 6.20 8.78 -16.72
CA ARG A 200 7.36 7.89 -16.69
C ARG A 200 7.22 6.81 -15.61
N ILE A 201 6.88 7.21 -14.38
CA ILE A 201 6.69 6.26 -13.28
C ILE A 201 5.56 5.28 -13.60
N THR A 202 4.45 5.76 -14.16
CA THR A 202 3.33 4.91 -14.59
C THR A 202 3.75 3.91 -15.66
N ALA A 203 4.47 4.36 -16.70
CA ALA A 203 4.94 3.50 -17.78
C ALA A 203 5.93 2.42 -17.26
N LEU A 204 6.90 2.83 -16.44
CA LEU A 204 7.86 1.91 -15.82
C LEU A 204 7.16 0.88 -14.91
N GLY A 205 6.25 1.32 -14.06
CA GLY A 205 5.52 0.42 -13.17
C GLY A 205 4.64 -0.57 -13.94
N SER A 206 3.96 -0.12 -15.00
CA SER A 206 3.16 -1.00 -15.86
C SER A 206 4.02 -2.04 -16.57
N MET A 207 5.18 -1.62 -17.11
CA MET A 207 6.16 -2.53 -17.71
C MET A 207 6.66 -3.55 -16.69
N CYS A 208 7.11 -3.10 -15.51
CA CYS A 208 7.60 -3.99 -14.45
C CYS A 208 6.53 -5.01 -14.02
N MET A 209 5.28 -4.58 -13.83
CA MET A 209 4.18 -5.47 -13.45
C MET A 209 3.93 -6.54 -14.51
N SER A 210 3.89 -6.16 -15.79
CA SER A 210 3.71 -7.08 -16.91
C SER A 210 4.84 -8.11 -17.02
N VAL A 211 6.10 -7.65 -16.89
CA VAL A 211 7.27 -8.55 -16.90
C VAL A 211 7.27 -9.46 -15.68
N CYS A 212 6.97 -8.95 -14.49
CA CYS A 212 6.85 -9.80 -13.30
C CYS A 212 5.82 -10.90 -13.49
N TYR A 213 4.65 -10.58 -14.04
CA TYR A 213 3.61 -11.57 -14.29
C TYR A 213 4.09 -12.65 -15.27
N SER A 214 4.55 -12.26 -16.46
CA SER A 214 4.95 -13.22 -17.50
C SER A 214 6.18 -14.03 -17.09
N SER A 215 7.20 -13.41 -16.50
CA SER A 215 8.46 -14.09 -16.16
C SER A 215 8.36 -14.95 -14.89
N ILE A 216 7.61 -14.53 -13.87
CA ILE A 216 7.46 -15.29 -12.62
C ILE A 216 6.49 -16.45 -12.80
N LEU A 217 5.37 -16.26 -13.54
CA LEU A 217 4.31 -17.26 -13.65
C LEU A 217 4.40 -18.13 -14.89
N GLU A 218 4.93 -17.59 -16.00
CA GLU A 218 4.95 -18.29 -17.29
C GLU A 218 6.38 -18.57 -17.78
N GLY A 219 7.41 -17.98 -17.17
CA GLY A 219 8.80 -18.08 -17.61
C GLY A 219 9.04 -17.46 -18.99
N LYS A 220 8.29 -16.38 -19.33
CA LYS A 220 8.36 -15.76 -20.67
C LYS A 220 8.64 -14.25 -20.59
N PRO A 221 9.44 -13.71 -21.54
CA PRO A 221 10.22 -14.40 -22.56
C PRO A 221 11.34 -15.23 -21.94
N ASP A 222 11.69 -14.96 -20.66
CA ASP A 222 12.68 -15.65 -19.85
C ASP A 222 12.27 -15.61 -18.37
N ASP A 223 12.99 -16.33 -17.51
CA ASP A 223 12.74 -16.24 -16.07
C ASP A 223 13.07 -14.85 -15.52
N ILE A 224 12.55 -14.54 -14.31
CA ILE A 224 12.67 -13.20 -13.75
C ILE A 224 14.12 -12.81 -13.43
N GLU A 225 15.00 -13.75 -13.10
CA GLU A 225 16.41 -13.47 -12.82
C GLU A 225 17.16 -13.03 -14.11
N ALA A 226 16.84 -13.65 -15.25
CA ALA A 226 17.36 -13.23 -16.55
C ALA A 226 16.79 -11.88 -17.00
N MET A 227 15.53 -11.58 -16.63
CA MET A 227 14.86 -10.32 -16.98
C MET A 227 15.28 -9.13 -16.11
N LYS A 228 15.70 -9.34 -14.86
CA LYS A 228 16.11 -8.26 -13.95
C LYS A 228 17.16 -7.30 -14.54
N PRO A 229 18.28 -7.76 -15.11
CA PRO A 229 19.27 -6.85 -15.69
C PRO A 229 18.70 -5.95 -16.80
N VAL A 230 17.82 -6.49 -17.63
CA VAL A 230 17.14 -5.75 -18.70
C VAL A 230 16.21 -4.67 -18.13
N LEU A 231 15.40 -5.05 -17.13
CA LEU A 231 14.51 -4.11 -16.45
C LEU A 231 15.29 -2.97 -15.80
N TYR A 232 16.38 -3.28 -15.11
CA TYR A 232 17.18 -2.28 -14.39
C TYR A 232 17.87 -1.32 -15.36
N ASP A 233 18.39 -1.81 -16.48
CA ASP A 233 18.95 -0.96 -17.53
C ASP A 233 17.91 0.00 -18.11
N ILE A 234 16.70 -0.47 -18.40
CA ILE A 234 15.60 0.37 -18.89
C ILE A 234 15.23 1.43 -17.86
N ILE A 235 15.12 1.06 -16.58
CA ILE A 235 14.79 2.00 -15.50
C ILE A 235 15.86 3.10 -15.39
N HIS A 236 17.14 2.71 -15.38
CA HIS A 236 18.25 3.66 -15.34
C HIS A 236 18.20 4.64 -16.51
N LYS A 237 18.02 4.16 -17.73
CA LYS A 237 17.94 5.00 -18.95
C LYS A 237 16.72 5.93 -18.93
N ALA A 238 15.56 5.43 -18.48
CA ALA A 238 14.33 6.22 -18.43
C ALA A 238 14.37 7.32 -17.36
N LEU A 239 15.11 7.12 -16.28
CA LEU A 239 15.19 8.03 -15.14
C LEU A 239 16.49 8.87 -15.14
N ALA A 240 17.41 8.64 -16.07
CA ALA A 240 18.63 9.44 -16.18
C ALA A 240 18.35 10.92 -16.41
N VAL A 241 19.32 11.77 -16.10
CA VAL A 241 19.27 13.22 -16.33
C VAL A 241 18.90 13.52 -17.79
N LYS A 242 17.99 14.46 -17.97
CA LYS A 242 17.63 14.94 -19.32
C LYS A 242 18.85 15.69 -19.90
N LYS A 243 19.46 15.13 -20.94
CA LYS A 243 20.53 15.80 -21.72
C LYS A 243 19.94 16.94 -22.51
#